data_796bd3be5f1b57f5ec334b0a7bc92c22
#
_entry.id   796bd3be5f1b57f5ec334b0a7bc92c22
#
_cell.length_a   1.000
_cell.length_b   1.000
_cell.length_c   1.000
_cell.angle_alpha   90.00
_cell.angle_beta   90.00
_cell.angle_gamma   90.00
#
_symmetry.space_group_name_H-M   'P 1'
#
loop_
_entity.id
_entity.type
_entity.pdbx_description
1 polymer ?
#
loop_
_entity_poly.entity_id
_entity_poly.type
_entity_poly.pdbx_seq_one_letter_code
_entity_poly.pdbx_strand_id
1 'polypeptide(L)'
;MTSPNAAPPAHAPNAALLIDFDNVTMGIRSDLQGELNNLLSSDIVKGKVAVRRAYADWRRYPQYIVPLTESSIDLIFAPAYGSSKKNATDIRLAIDAMELVFTRPEIGTFVLLSGDSDFSSMVIKLKEYGKYVIGVGIRESSSDLLVQNCDEYYSYNALAGLVKSGEETGTKKWDPWELVT
;
A
#
# COMPACT_ATOMS: atom_id res chain seq x y z
N MET A 1 9.58 -8.16 19.86
CA MET A 1 8.52 -8.82 19.08
C MET A 1 7.23 -8.05 19.23
N THR A 2 6.63 -7.72 18.10
CA THR A 2 5.38 -6.96 18.12
C THR A 2 4.18 -7.88 18.26
N SER A 3 3.22 -7.46 19.05
CA SER A 3 1.93 -8.11 19.15
C SER A 3 1.20 -8.02 17.81
N PRO A 4 0.34 -9.01 17.46
CA PRO A 4 -0.48 -8.90 16.26
C PRO A 4 -1.35 -7.65 16.23
N ASN A 5 -1.60 -7.06 17.40
CA ASN A 5 -2.42 -5.85 17.53
C ASN A 5 -1.58 -4.63 17.90
N ALA A 6 -0.31 -4.64 17.55
CA ALA A 6 0.55 -3.52 17.85
C ALA A 6 0.06 -2.25 17.15
N ALA A 7 0.05 -1.16 17.88
CA ALA A 7 -0.29 0.15 17.33
C ALA A 7 0.94 0.73 16.61
N PRO A 8 0.73 1.72 15.72
CA PRO A 8 1.85 2.45 15.14
C PRO A 8 2.76 3.06 16.20
N PRO A 9 4.06 3.14 15.92
CA PRO A 9 5.02 3.69 16.89
C PRO A 9 4.73 5.16 17.21
N ALA A 10 4.57 5.49 18.49
CA ALA A 10 4.29 6.85 18.92
C ALA A 10 5.46 7.80 18.71
N HIS A 11 6.70 7.29 18.79
CA HIS A 11 7.91 8.10 18.62
C HIS A 11 8.23 8.36 17.14
N ALA A 12 7.53 7.74 16.22
CA ALA A 12 7.69 7.95 14.79
C ALA A 12 6.30 8.16 14.17
N PRO A 13 5.77 9.38 14.31
CA PRO A 13 4.35 9.63 14.00
C PRO A 13 4.04 9.78 12.52
N ASN A 14 5.05 9.94 11.68
CA ASN A 14 4.81 10.20 10.26
C ASN A 14 4.66 8.90 9.47
N ALA A 15 4.03 9.01 8.32
CA ALA A 15 3.80 7.88 7.43
C ALA A 15 4.38 8.14 6.05
N ALA A 16 4.72 7.07 5.36
CA ALA A 16 5.07 7.10 3.94
C ALA A 16 4.02 6.30 3.16
N LEU A 17 3.53 6.88 2.08
CA LEU A 17 2.62 6.24 1.15
C LEU A 17 3.40 5.87 -0.11
N LEU A 18 3.50 4.59 -0.40
CA LEU A 18 4.22 4.08 -1.56
C LEU A 18 3.24 3.33 -2.46
N ILE A 19 3.11 3.80 -3.68
CA ILE A 19 2.09 3.33 -4.61
C ILE A 19 2.74 2.56 -5.75
N ASP A 20 2.36 1.30 -5.89
CA ASP A 20 2.65 0.49 -7.06
C ASP A 20 1.57 0.80 -8.10
N PHE A 21 1.88 1.71 -9.01
CA PHE A 21 0.86 2.28 -9.89
C PHE A 21 0.30 1.27 -10.90
N ASP A 22 1.09 0.31 -11.35
CA ASP A 22 0.58 -0.74 -12.24
C ASP A 22 -0.53 -1.52 -11.55
N ASN A 23 -0.38 -1.80 -10.27
CA ASN A 23 -1.40 -2.52 -9.50
C ASN A 23 -2.68 -1.68 -9.37
N VAL A 24 -2.53 -0.37 -9.19
CA VAL A 24 -3.66 0.54 -9.10
C VAL A 24 -4.44 0.59 -10.41
N THR A 25 -3.73 0.73 -11.54
CA THR A 25 -4.41 0.82 -12.84
C THR A 25 -5.10 -0.47 -13.24
N MET A 26 -4.60 -1.60 -12.78
CA MET A 26 -5.29 -2.88 -13.00
C MET A 26 -6.61 -2.94 -12.25
N GLY A 27 -6.72 -2.24 -11.12
CA GLY A 27 -7.89 -2.28 -10.27
C GLY A 27 -8.90 -1.18 -10.52
N ILE A 28 -8.43 0.01 -10.88
CA ILE A 28 -9.30 1.17 -11.10
C ILE A 28 -9.30 1.50 -12.58
N ARG A 29 -10.43 1.32 -13.23
CA ARG A 29 -10.54 1.48 -14.69
C ARG A 29 -11.22 2.75 -15.12
N SER A 30 -11.92 3.42 -14.23
CA SER A 30 -12.64 4.64 -14.54
C SER A 30 -12.46 5.63 -13.42
N ASP A 31 -12.45 6.91 -13.74
CA ASP A 31 -12.33 8.00 -12.77
C ASP A 31 -11.20 7.77 -11.76
N LEU A 32 -10.01 7.50 -12.27
CA LEU A 32 -8.86 7.21 -11.41
C LEU A 32 -8.60 8.35 -10.42
N GLN A 33 -8.73 9.60 -10.85
CA GLN A 33 -8.47 10.74 -9.98
C GLN A 33 -9.46 10.78 -8.80
N GLY A 34 -10.75 10.59 -9.08
CA GLY A 34 -11.76 10.56 -8.03
C GLY A 34 -11.54 9.42 -7.05
N GLU A 35 -11.20 8.25 -7.56
CA GLU A 35 -10.93 7.07 -6.72
C GLU A 35 -9.69 7.28 -5.86
N LEU A 36 -8.63 7.85 -6.42
CA LEU A 36 -7.43 8.17 -5.65
C LEU A 36 -7.71 9.20 -4.58
N ASN A 37 -8.51 10.22 -4.89
CA ASN A 37 -8.87 11.22 -3.90
C ASN A 37 -9.62 10.59 -2.73
N ASN A 38 -10.54 9.68 -3.01
CA ASN A 38 -11.27 8.97 -1.97
C ASN A 38 -10.32 8.13 -1.11
N LEU A 39 -9.40 7.44 -1.75
CA LEU A 39 -8.43 6.61 -1.06
C LEU A 39 -7.51 7.44 -0.18
N LEU A 40 -6.99 8.54 -0.72
CA LEU A 40 -6.06 9.40 -0.01
C LEU A 40 -6.70 10.19 1.13
N SER A 41 -8.01 10.38 1.08
CA SER A 41 -8.72 11.05 2.17
C SER A 41 -9.25 10.09 3.22
N SER A 42 -9.03 8.80 3.06
CA SER A 42 -9.43 7.80 4.05
C SER A 42 -8.65 7.98 5.36
N ASP A 43 -9.23 7.56 6.47
CA ASP A 43 -8.59 7.66 7.79
C ASP A 43 -7.29 6.86 7.88
N ILE A 44 -7.14 5.86 7.04
CA ILE A 44 -5.96 5.00 7.01
C ILE A 44 -4.74 5.74 6.48
N VAL A 45 -4.95 6.54 5.44
CA VAL A 45 -3.88 7.26 4.75
C VAL A 45 -3.74 8.68 5.28
N LYS A 46 -4.85 9.23 5.73
CA LYS A 46 -4.96 10.57 6.28
C LYS A 46 -4.09 10.71 7.52
N GLY A 47 -3.63 11.88 7.78
CA GLY A 47 -2.84 12.14 8.96
C GLY A 47 -1.46 12.64 8.56
N LYS A 48 -0.44 12.19 9.23
CA LYS A 48 0.91 12.74 9.05
C LYS A 48 1.68 12.01 7.95
N VAL A 49 1.13 12.01 6.74
CA VAL A 49 1.83 11.43 5.60
C VAL A 49 2.88 12.42 5.12
N ALA A 50 4.14 12.09 5.33
CA ALA A 50 5.26 12.95 4.98
C ALA A 50 5.82 12.65 3.60
N VAL A 51 5.66 11.43 3.11
CA VAL A 51 6.17 10.99 1.82
C VAL A 51 5.04 10.33 1.05
N ARG A 52 4.84 10.76 -0.19
CA ARG A 52 3.85 10.19 -1.09
C ARG A 52 4.51 9.98 -2.44
N ARG A 53 4.74 8.73 -2.82
CA ARG A 53 5.45 8.40 -4.05
C ARG A 53 4.71 7.33 -4.83
N ALA A 54 4.59 7.53 -6.14
CA ALA A 54 4.00 6.55 -7.05
C ALA A 54 5.06 6.09 -8.05
N TYR A 55 5.18 4.79 -8.20
CA TYR A 55 6.24 4.15 -8.96
C TYR A 55 5.69 3.50 -10.22
N ALA A 56 6.24 3.85 -11.35
CA ALA A 56 5.85 3.26 -12.63
C ALA A 56 6.80 3.67 -13.74
N ASP A 57 6.68 3.01 -14.88
CA ASP A 57 7.22 3.55 -16.13
C ASP A 57 6.18 4.54 -16.66
N TRP A 58 6.38 5.81 -16.37
CA TRP A 58 5.39 6.85 -16.64
C TRP A 58 5.17 7.13 -18.12
N ARG A 59 6.02 6.60 -18.99
CA ARG A 59 5.79 6.66 -20.43
C ARG A 59 4.51 5.91 -20.82
N ARG A 60 4.08 4.96 -19.98
CA ARG A 60 2.86 4.18 -20.21
C ARG A 60 1.60 4.89 -19.73
N TYR A 61 1.74 5.91 -18.90
CA TYR A 61 0.61 6.53 -18.20
C TYR A 61 0.63 8.05 -18.27
N PRO A 62 0.85 8.65 -19.48
CA PRO A 62 0.96 10.11 -19.56
C PRO A 62 -0.29 10.84 -19.09
N GLN A 63 -1.46 10.24 -19.23
CA GLN A 63 -2.72 10.85 -18.84
C GLN A 63 -2.89 10.97 -17.33
N TYR A 64 -2.09 10.26 -16.53
CA TYR A 64 -2.21 10.28 -15.07
C TYR A 64 -1.17 11.17 -14.39
N ILE A 65 -0.20 11.67 -15.14
CA ILE A 65 0.89 12.48 -14.58
C ILE A 65 0.36 13.73 -13.90
N VAL A 66 -0.48 14.51 -14.60
CA VAL A 66 -1.01 15.74 -14.04
C VAL A 66 -1.93 15.48 -12.85
N PRO A 67 -2.91 14.56 -12.94
CA PRO A 67 -3.77 14.27 -11.79
C PRO A 67 -3.01 13.85 -10.53
N LEU A 68 -2.00 13.01 -10.69
CA LEU A 68 -1.22 12.56 -9.53
C LEU A 68 -0.39 13.70 -8.94
N THR A 69 0.22 14.51 -9.79
CA THR A 69 0.99 15.66 -9.35
C THR A 69 0.12 16.67 -8.61
N GLU A 70 -1.10 16.89 -9.12
CA GLU A 70 -2.07 17.77 -8.45
C GLU A 70 -2.47 17.22 -7.07
N SER A 71 -2.39 15.93 -6.86
CA SER A 71 -2.66 15.30 -5.57
C SER A 71 -1.43 15.26 -4.66
N SER A 72 -0.38 15.99 -5.01
CA SER A 72 0.88 16.07 -4.24
C SER A 72 1.60 14.73 -4.13
N ILE A 73 1.52 13.92 -5.16
CA ILE A 73 2.22 12.64 -5.22
C ILE A 73 3.46 12.79 -6.10
N ASP A 74 4.60 12.42 -5.57
CA ASP A 74 5.84 12.42 -6.31
C ASP A 74 5.88 11.20 -7.24
N LEU A 75 6.22 11.44 -8.50
CA LEU A 75 6.29 10.38 -9.50
C LEU A 75 7.73 9.89 -9.62
N ILE A 76 7.93 8.62 -9.29
CA ILE A 76 9.25 8.01 -9.39
C ILE A 76 9.27 7.16 -10.65
N PHE A 77 10.25 7.45 -11.51
CA PHE A 77 10.35 6.76 -12.79
C PHE A 77 11.11 5.45 -12.62
N ALA A 78 10.44 4.35 -12.92
CA ALA A 78 11.02 3.02 -12.90
C ALA A 78 10.87 2.41 -14.30
N PRO A 79 11.80 2.72 -15.20
CA PRO A 79 11.67 2.27 -16.59
C PRO A 79 11.78 0.77 -16.71
N ALA A 80 10.84 0.19 -17.46
CA ALA A 80 10.83 -1.24 -17.71
C ALA A 80 11.65 -1.55 -18.96
N TYR A 81 12.82 -2.12 -18.78
CA TYR A 81 13.68 -2.50 -19.89
C TYR A 81 14.45 -3.78 -19.57
N GLY A 82 14.93 -4.42 -20.63
CA GLY A 82 15.69 -5.66 -20.47
C GLY A 82 14.86 -6.80 -19.92
N SER A 83 15.53 -7.77 -19.35
CA SER A 83 14.90 -8.97 -18.79
C SER A 83 14.20 -8.70 -17.45
N SER A 84 14.47 -7.57 -16.83
CA SER A 84 13.91 -7.23 -15.52
C SER A 84 12.68 -6.33 -15.60
N LYS A 85 12.08 -6.16 -16.78
CA LYS A 85 10.98 -5.21 -16.94
C LYS A 85 9.76 -5.51 -16.08
N LYS A 86 9.52 -6.76 -15.71
CA LYS A 86 8.39 -7.10 -14.85
C LYS A 86 8.55 -6.63 -13.42
N ASN A 87 9.81 -6.48 -12.96
CA ASN A 87 10.11 -6.21 -11.57
C ASN A 87 10.71 -4.83 -11.34
N ALA A 88 10.88 -4.02 -12.38
CA ALA A 88 11.56 -2.74 -12.25
C ALA A 88 10.88 -1.83 -11.21
N THR A 89 9.57 -1.74 -11.26
CA THR A 89 8.79 -0.92 -10.32
C THR A 89 8.91 -1.45 -8.90
N ASP A 90 8.75 -2.76 -8.73
CA ASP A 90 8.78 -3.39 -7.42
C ASP A 90 10.14 -3.21 -6.75
N ILE A 91 11.20 -3.40 -7.51
CA ILE A 91 12.57 -3.26 -7.01
C ILE A 91 12.82 -1.83 -6.57
N ARG A 92 12.45 -0.85 -7.39
CA ARG A 92 12.66 0.56 -7.04
C ARG A 92 11.87 0.96 -5.81
N LEU A 93 10.62 0.53 -5.73
CA LEU A 93 9.78 0.81 -4.57
C LEU A 93 10.39 0.22 -3.30
N ALA A 94 10.82 -1.04 -3.37
CA ALA A 94 11.40 -1.71 -2.21
C ALA A 94 12.70 -1.04 -1.76
N ILE A 95 13.54 -0.64 -2.69
CA ILE A 95 14.79 0.06 -2.38
C ILE A 95 14.48 1.38 -1.68
N ASP A 96 13.55 2.15 -2.21
CA ASP A 96 13.16 3.43 -1.62
C ASP A 96 12.59 3.25 -0.21
N ALA A 97 11.76 2.23 -0.02
CA ALA A 97 11.20 1.94 1.30
C ALA A 97 12.32 1.70 2.32
N MET A 98 13.28 0.87 1.96
CA MET A 98 14.39 0.57 2.87
C MET A 98 15.29 1.79 3.09
N GLU A 99 15.49 2.61 2.07
CA GLU A 99 16.22 3.85 2.25
C GLU A 99 15.53 4.76 3.28
N LEU A 100 14.21 4.87 3.20
CA LEU A 100 13.45 5.69 4.13
C LEU A 100 13.59 5.21 5.57
N VAL A 101 13.73 3.91 5.79
CA VAL A 101 13.95 3.37 7.14
C VAL A 101 15.19 4.01 7.78
N PHE A 102 16.24 4.20 7.00
CA PHE A 102 17.53 4.69 7.53
C PHE A 102 17.66 6.21 7.45
N THR A 103 16.99 6.86 6.51
CA THR A 103 17.15 8.30 6.31
C THR A 103 16.06 9.13 6.95
N ARG A 104 14.90 8.54 7.24
CA ARG A 104 13.74 9.26 7.79
C ARG A 104 13.18 8.49 8.99
N PRO A 105 13.88 8.55 10.15
CA PRO A 105 13.44 7.77 11.32
C PRO A 105 12.10 8.20 11.89
N GLU A 106 11.64 9.40 11.60
CA GLU A 106 10.33 9.85 12.02
C GLU A 106 9.17 9.13 11.30
N ILE A 107 9.47 8.42 10.21
CA ILE A 107 8.47 7.63 9.51
C ILE A 107 8.35 6.28 10.21
N GLY A 108 7.24 6.09 10.89
CA GLY A 108 6.98 4.85 11.63
C GLY A 108 5.99 3.93 10.93
N THR A 109 5.22 4.47 10.00
CA THR A 109 4.18 3.72 9.29
C THR A 109 4.43 3.76 7.79
N PHE A 110 4.36 2.60 7.16
CA PHE A 110 4.45 2.50 5.71
C PHE A 110 3.11 2.00 5.17
N VAL A 111 2.50 2.78 4.30
CA VAL A 111 1.27 2.40 3.62
C VAL A 111 1.65 1.96 2.21
N LEU A 112 1.50 0.67 1.94
CA LEU A 112 1.82 0.09 0.64
C LEU A 112 0.54 -0.09 -0.16
N LEU A 113 0.45 0.59 -1.29
CA LEU A 113 -0.68 0.47 -2.19
C LEU A 113 -0.35 -0.53 -3.28
N SER A 114 -0.52 -1.80 -2.98
CA SER A 114 -0.32 -2.92 -3.90
C SER A 114 -0.80 -4.21 -3.25
N GLY A 115 -1.30 -5.12 -4.07
CA GLY A 115 -1.66 -6.47 -3.63
C GLY A 115 -0.66 -7.53 -4.08
N ASP A 116 0.49 -7.13 -4.59
CA ASP A 116 1.47 -8.04 -5.15
C ASP A 116 2.27 -8.75 -4.04
N SER A 117 2.28 -10.09 -4.09
CA SER A 117 3.00 -10.92 -3.12
C SER A 117 4.51 -10.68 -3.13
N ASP A 118 5.05 -10.14 -4.22
CA ASP A 118 6.48 -9.86 -4.32
C ASP A 118 6.94 -8.85 -3.25
N PHE A 119 6.03 -8.08 -2.68
CA PHE A 119 6.36 -7.15 -1.61
C PHE A 119 6.40 -7.79 -0.22
N SER A 120 6.08 -9.07 -0.10
CA SER A 120 6.04 -9.71 1.22
C SER A 120 7.38 -9.65 1.96
N SER A 121 8.48 -9.84 1.23
CA SER A 121 9.81 -9.75 1.84
C SER A 121 10.12 -8.36 2.34
N MET A 122 9.73 -7.33 1.59
CA MET A 122 9.89 -5.95 2.02
C MET A 122 9.10 -5.68 3.29
N VAL A 123 7.85 -6.13 3.34
CA VAL A 123 7.00 -5.94 4.52
C VAL A 123 7.63 -6.58 5.75
N ILE A 124 8.12 -7.80 5.60
CA ILE A 124 8.79 -8.51 6.71
C ILE A 124 9.99 -7.68 7.20
N LYS A 125 10.80 -7.16 6.28
CA LYS A 125 11.96 -6.35 6.66
C LYS A 125 11.57 -5.06 7.36
N LEU A 126 10.57 -4.37 6.86
CA LEU A 126 10.09 -3.15 7.51
C LEU A 126 9.67 -3.42 8.95
N LYS A 127 8.99 -4.54 9.17
CA LYS A 127 8.56 -4.91 10.51
C LYS A 127 9.74 -5.29 11.40
N GLU A 128 10.79 -5.89 10.85
CA GLU A 128 12.01 -6.16 11.61
C GLU A 128 12.66 -4.88 12.12
N TYR A 129 12.51 -3.80 11.39
CA TYR A 129 13.01 -2.48 11.81
C TYR A 129 12.02 -1.70 12.65
N GLY A 130 10.98 -2.36 13.14
CA GLY A 130 10.02 -1.75 14.04
C GLY A 130 8.96 -0.88 13.35
N LYS A 131 8.80 -1.00 12.05
CA LYS A 131 7.82 -0.19 11.33
C LYS A 131 6.47 -0.88 11.33
N TYR A 132 5.43 -0.04 11.31
CA TYR A 132 4.05 -0.50 11.19
C TYR A 132 3.66 -0.48 9.72
N VAL A 133 3.15 -1.58 9.19
CA VAL A 133 2.89 -1.69 7.76
C VAL A 133 1.40 -1.92 7.50
N ILE A 134 0.83 -1.02 6.70
CA ILE A 134 -0.54 -1.11 6.26
C ILE A 134 -0.54 -1.38 4.76
N GLY A 135 -1.12 -2.49 4.35
CA GLY A 135 -1.28 -2.81 2.94
C GLY A 135 -2.65 -2.39 2.44
N VAL A 136 -2.70 -1.91 1.22
CA VAL A 136 -3.96 -1.58 0.55
C VAL A 136 -3.94 -2.18 -0.84
N GLY A 137 -4.78 -3.17 -1.07
CA GLY A 137 -4.95 -3.79 -2.38
C GLY A 137 -6.14 -3.20 -3.10
N ILE A 138 -6.04 -3.19 -4.41
CA ILE A 138 -7.14 -2.77 -5.26
C ILE A 138 -7.79 -4.02 -5.81
N ARG A 139 -9.11 -4.13 -5.65
CA ARG A 139 -9.88 -5.32 -6.02
C ARG A 139 -9.55 -6.52 -5.14
N GLU A 140 -9.92 -7.71 -5.62
CA GLU A 140 -9.92 -8.94 -4.84
C GLU A 140 -8.65 -9.78 -5.02
N SER A 141 -7.67 -9.28 -5.74
CA SER A 141 -6.50 -10.05 -6.13
C SER A 141 -5.35 -9.96 -5.13
N SER A 142 -5.65 -9.78 -3.86
CA SER A 142 -4.63 -9.69 -2.84
C SER A 142 -4.05 -11.07 -2.54
N SER A 143 -2.73 -11.12 -2.43
CA SER A 143 -2.05 -12.33 -2.01
C SER A 143 -2.28 -12.59 -0.53
N ASP A 144 -2.64 -13.80 -0.17
CA ASP A 144 -2.76 -14.19 1.25
C ASP A 144 -1.47 -13.97 2.01
N LEU A 145 -0.34 -14.22 1.36
CA LEU A 145 0.95 -14.04 1.99
C LEU A 145 1.19 -12.58 2.37
N LEU A 146 0.86 -11.67 1.47
CA LEU A 146 1.00 -10.25 1.75
C LEU A 146 0.06 -9.80 2.87
N VAL A 147 -1.20 -10.24 2.81
CA VAL A 147 -2.19 -9.91 3.82
C VAL A 147 -1.75 -10.35 5.21
N GLN A 148 -1.20 -11.56 5.31
CA GLN A 148 -0.75 -12.10 6.60
C GLN A 148 0.44 -11.34 7.18
N ASN A 149 1.30 -10.82 6.34
CA ASN A 149 2.51 -10.15 6.81
C ASN A 149 2.31 -8.70 7.20
N CYS A 150 1.30 -8.03 6.66
CA CYS A 150 0.99 -6.65 7.05
C CYS A 150 0.39 -6.60 8.44
N ASP A 151 0.60 -5.50 9.15
CA ASP A 151 -0.08 -5.27 10.43
C ASP A 151 -1.56 -5.05 10.22
N GLU A 152 -1.93 -4.34 9.15
CA GLU A 152 -3.30 -4.16 8.71
C GLU A 152 -3.33 -4.29 7.20
N TYR A 153 -4.43 -4.80 6.67
CA TYR A 153 -4.61 -4.88 5.24
C TYR A 153 -6.04 -4.51 4.86
N TYR A 154 -6.15 -3.68 3.85
CA TYR A 154 -7.44 -3.21 3.36
C TYR A 154 -7.58 -3.51 1.88
N SER A 155 -8.77 -3.87 1.47
CA SER A 155 -9.13 -4.01 0.06
C SER A 155 -10.00 -2.83 -0.33
N TYR A 156 -9.63 -2.16 -1.42
CA TYR A 156 -10.39 -1.04 -1.94
C TYR A 156 -11.27 -1.47 -3.10
N ASN A 157 -12.52 -1.05 -3.07
CA ASN A 157 -13.37 -1.13 -4.24
C ASN A 157 -14.25 0.14 -4.33
N ALA A 158 -14.72 0.42 -5.54
CA ALA A 158 -15.44 1.67 -5.81
C ALA A 158 -16.74 1.80 -5.02
N LEU A 159 -17.36 0.69 -4.66
CA LEU A 159 -18.65 0.69 -3.99
C LEU A 159 -18.53 0.78 -2.47
N ALA A 160 -17.61 0.03 -1.91
CA ALA A 160 -17.49 -0.10 -0.46
C ALA A 160 -16.36 0.72 0.15
N GLY A 161 -15.48 1.33 -0.68
CA GLY A 161 -14.30 2.00 -0.18
C GLY A 161 -13.29 1.01 0.35
N LEU A 162 -12.64 1.34 1.45
CA LEU A 162 -11.64 0.48 2.08
C LEU A 162 -12.29 -0.46 3.07
N VAL A 163 -12.10 -1.76 2.86
CA VAL A 163 -12.62 -2.81 3.71
C VAL A 163 -11.45 -3.56 4.33
N LYS A 164 -11.37 -3.57 5.64
CA LYS A 164 -10.29 -4.24 6.36
C LYS A 164 -10.41 -5.75 6.20
N SER A 165 -9.29 -6.40 5.92
CA SER A 165 -9.23 -7.86 5.85
C SER A 165 -9.64 -8.47 7.19
N GLY A 166 -10.53 -9.44 7.11
CA GLY A 166 -11.09 -10.09 8.29
C GLY A 166 -12.37 -9.46 8.78
N GLU A 167 -12.75 -8.30 8.29
CA GLU A 167 -14.02 -7.63 8.60
C GLU A 167 -14.86 -7.59 7.35
N GLU A 168 -15.75 -8.55 7.22
CA GLU A 168 -16.60 -8.64 6.05
C GLU A 168 -17.75 -7.66 6.15
N THR A 169 -17.83 -6.75 5.20
CA THR A 169 -18.95 -5.82 5.16
C THR A 169 -20.21 -6.53 4.67
N GLY A 170 -21.25 -6.44 5.47
CA GLY A 170 -22.55 -6.96 5.12
C GLY A 170 -22.68 -8.47 5.16
N THR A 171 -21.59 -9.17 5.29
CA THR A 171 -21.61 -10.62 5.39
C THR A 171 -20.68 -11.04 6.50
N LYS A 172 -21.26 -11.57 7.53
CA LYS A 172 -20.43 -12.10 8.60
C LYS A 172 -19.68 -13.29 8.07
N LYS A 173 -18.37 -13.24 8.19
CA LYS A 173 -17.54 -14.33 7.78
C LYS A 173 -17.78 -15.53 8.68
N TRP A 174 -17.98 -16.67 8.08
CA TRP A 174 -18.17 -17.89 8.83
C TRP A 174 -16.89 -18.26 9.57
N ASP A 175 -17.02 -18.44 10.89
CA ASP A 175 -15.90 -18.81 11.75
C ASP A 175 -16.20 -20.15 12.39
N PRO A 176 -15.45 -21.22 12.05
CA PRO A 176 -15.69 -22.54 12.64
C PRO A 176 -15.56 -22.54 14.16
N TRP A 177 -14.73 -21.70 14.72
CA TRP A 177 -14.54 -21.62 16.15
C TRP A 177 -15.76 -21.04 16.86
N GLU A 178 -16.45 -20.12 16.24
CA GLU A 178 -17.71 -19.59 16.77
C GLU A 178 -18.81 -20.63 16.79
N LEU A 179 -18.82 -21.52 15.81
CA LEU A 179 -19.83 -22.57 15.75
C LEU A 179 -19.61 -23.66 16.78
N VAL A 180 -18.38 -23.88 17.17
CA VAL A 180 -18.05 -24.90 18.16
C VAL A 180 -18.39 -24.43 19.57
N THR A 181 -18.32 -23.15 19.75
CA THR A 181 -18.64 -22.56 21.05
C THR A 181 -20.10 -22.14 21.12
#